data_c926c92b031f2ce4c62f3340759faf26
#
_entry.id   c926c92b031f2ce4c62f3340759faf26
#
_cell.length_a   1.000
_cell.length_b   1.000
_cell.length_c   1.000
_cell.angle_alpha   90.00
_cell.angle_beta   90.00
_cell.angle_gamma   90.00
#
_symmetry.space_group_name_H-M   'P 1'
#
loop_
_entity.id
_entity.type
_entity.pdbx_description
1 polymer ?
#
loop_
_entity_poly.entity_id
_entity_poly.type
_entity_poly.pdbx_seq_one_letter_code
_entity_poly.pdbx_strand_id
1 'polypeptide(L)'
;MRDYVVTSDSTADLPIAVVKELEVPIVPFSYSIEEQVYEYYLDERDGDIGSFYERLRKGAMPVTSQINPAMYQDFFEPYVKEGKDVLYISFSSGLSGSYQSSMLGADMVLDKYPEAKIVCVDSRSAAVGQGAFLYEIVRKKREGLDLDALTEWVKQTRGHVHHWFMVEDLFHLKRGGRVSTVEAMVGSALKIKPILSVDEEGKIGRAHV
;
A
#
# COMPACT_ATOMS: atom_id res chain seq x y z
N MET A 1 20.89 -4.39 20.19
CA MET A 1 20.07 -3.97 19.05
C MET A 1 18.63 -4.30 19.40
N ARG A 2 17.68 -3.38 19.26
CA ARG A 2 16.27 -3.68 19.52
C ARG A 2 15.77 -4.62 18.43
N ASP A 3 14.84 -5.52 18.75
CA ASP A 3 14.10 -6.27 17.76
C ASP A 3 13.22 -5.32 16.94
N TYR A 4 12.81 -5.72 15.73
CA TYR A 4 11.97 -4.87 14.92
C TYR A 4 10.89 -5.67 14.18
N VAL A 5 9.79 -5.00 13.86
CA VAL A 5 8.69 -5.56 13.08
C VAL A 5 8.65 -4.92 11.68
N VAL A 6 8.42 -5.74 10.66
CA VAL A 6 8.08 -5.26 9.32
C VAL A 6 6.56 -5.18 9.23
N THR A 7 6.05 -4.04 8.81
CA THR A 7 4.61 -3.78 8.69
C THR A 7 4.27 -3.20 7.31
N SER A 8 3.02 -3.28 6.90
CA SER A 8 2.55 -2.67 5.65
C SER A 8 1.07 -2.28 5.76
N ASP A 9 0.45 -1.94 4.66
CA ASP A 9 -0.98 -1.64 4.56
C ASP A 9 -1.71 -2.65 3.66
N SER A 10 -3.04 -2.60 3.68
CA SER A 10 -3.88 -3.58 3.00
C SER A 10 -3.82 -3.49 1.47
N THR A 11 -3.24 -2.43 0.90
CA THR A 11 -3.07 -2.31 -0.56
C THR A 11 -2.01 -3.26 -1.12
N ALA A 12 -1.30 -3.99 -0.27
CA ALA A 12 -0.40 -5.07 -0.67
C ALA A 12 -1.13 -6.27 -1.30
N ASP A 13 -2.46 -6.35 -1.14
CA ASP A 13 -3.35 -7.36 -1.75
C ASP A 13 -2.84 -8.81 -1.61
N LEU A 14 -2.16 -9.09 -0.51
CA LEU A 14 -1.68 -10.45 -0.21
C LEU A 14 -2.82 -11.35 0.26
N PRO A 15 -2.85 -12.62 -0.18
CA PRO A 15 -3.72 -13.61 0.42
C PRO A 15 -3.50 -13.71 1.94
N ILE A 16 -4.57 -13.80 2.72
CA ILE A 16 -4.47 -13.83 4.20
C ILE A 16 -3.57 -14.96 4.73
N ALA A 17 -3.50 -16.08 4.01
CA ALA A 17 -2.60 -17.18 4.35
C ALA A 17 -1.12 -16.74 4.29
N VAL A 18 -0.76 -15.95 3.27
CA VAL A 18 0.59 -15.41 3.10
C VAL A 18 0.89 -14.36 4.17
N VAL A 19 -0.07 -13.48 4.48
CA VAL A 19 0.10 -12.48 5.56
C VAL A 19 0.39 -13.17 6.91
N LYS A 20 -0.35 -14.23 7.22
CA LYS A 20 -0.14 -15.03 8.43
C LYS A 20 1.21 -15.76 8.43
N GLU A 21 1.62 -16.33 7.30
CA GLU A 21 2.94 -16.98 7.14
C GLU A 21 4.10 -15.98 7.33
N LEU A 22 3.93 -14.78 6.80
CA LEU A 22 4.93 -13.72 6.90
C LEU A 22 4.95 -13.03 8.26
N GLU A 23 3.90 -13.19 9.07
CA GLU A 23 3.71 -12.50 10.37
C GLU A 23 3.80 -10.97 10.24
N VAL A 24 3.25 -10.41 9.13
CA VAL A 24 3.26 -8.99 8.84
C VAL A 24 1.98 -8.34 9.31
N PRO A 25 2.04 -7.44 10.30
CA PRO A 25 0.91 -6.59 10.66
C PRO A 25 0.53 -5.65 9.52
N ILE A 26 -0.78 -5.56 9.26
CA ILE A 26 -1.34 -4.77 8.16
C ILE A 26 -2.28 -3.71 8.71
N VAL A 27 -2.03 -2.44 8.41
CA VAL A 27 -2.98 -1.35 8.68
C VAL A 27 -4.01 -1.28 7.53
N PRO A 28 -5.33 -1.27 7.82
CA PRO A 28 -6.34 -1.25 6.79
C PRO A 28 -6.48 0.14 6.15
N PHE A 29 -6.67 0.16 4.83
CA PHE A 29 -7.27 1.30 4.14
C PHE A 29 -8.78 1.29 4.31
N SER A 30 -9.42 2.45 4.20
CA SER A 30 -10.88 2.54 4.20
C SER A 30 -11.41 3.01 2.84
N TYR A 31 -12.62 2.59 2.54
CA TYR A 31 -13.39 3.06 1.38
C TYR A 31 -14.86 3.22 1.76
N SER A 32 -15.56 4.07 1.03
CA SER A 32 -17.01 4.21 1.16
C SER A 32 -17.72 3.83 -0.14
N ILE A 33 -18.86 3.19 -0.03
CA ILE A 33 -19.82 2.94 -1.11
C ILE A 33 -21.20 3.31 -0.59
N GLU A 34 -21.94 4.16 -1.32
CA GLU A 34 -23.33 4.52 -0.98
C GLU A 34 -23.46 4.98 0.50
N GLU A 35 -22.55 5.88 0.92
CA GLU A 35 -22.47 6.46 2.27
C GLU A 35 -22.04 5.50 3.39
N GLN A 36 -21.89 4.22 3.11
CA GLN A 36 -21.36 3.24 4.07
C GLN A 36 -19.83 3.16 3.96
N VAL A 37 -19.14 3.25 5.11
CA VAL A 37 -17.68 3.14 5.23
C VAL A 37 -17.32 1.71 5.60
N TYR A 38 -16.28 1.19 4.95
CA TYR A 38 -15.69 -0.11 5.18
C TYR A 38 -14.19 0.02 5.40
N GLU A 39 -13.63 -0.82 6.24
CA GLU A 39 -12.19 -1.02 6.34
C GLU A 39 -11.78 -2.23 5.48
N TYR A 40 -10.78 -2.03 4.62
CA TYR A 40 -10.28 -3.11 3.78
C TYR A 40 -9.30 -3.99 4.56
N TYR A 41 -9.82 -5.04 5.17
CA TYR A 41 -9.02 -6.11 5.76
C TYR A 41 -8.80 -7.24 4.77
N LEU A 42 -7.58 -7.79 4.72
CA LEU A 42 -7.21 -8.87 3.79
C LEU A 42 -7.90 -10.22 4.11
N ASP A 43 -8.56 -10.33 5.25
CA ASP A 43 -9.40 -11.48 5.63
C ASP A 43 -10.91 -11.24 5.42
N GLU A 44 -11.27 -10.17 4.76
CA GLU A 44 -12.63 -9.80 4.35
C GLU A 44 -13.63 -9.66 5.52
N ARG A 45 -13.14 -9.45 6.78
CA ARG A 45 -14.00 -9.40 7.98
C ARG A 45 -14.98 -8.23 7.99
N ASP A 46 -14.72 -7.16 7.23
CA ASP A 46 -15.58 -5.96 7.14
C ASP A 46 -16.23 -5.78 5.78
N GLY A 47 -16.05 -6.70 4.85
CA GLY A 47 -16.68 -6.65 3.53
C GLY A 47 -16.18 -7.73 2.58
N ASP A 48 -17.11 -8.48 2.01
CA ASP A 48 -16.83 -9.51 1.01
C ASP A 48 -16.44 -8.89 -0.33
N ILE A 49 -15.31 -9.32 -0.88
CA ILE A 49 -14.75 -8.80 -2.13
C ILE A 49 -15.65 -9.11 -3.35
N GLY A 50 -16.35 -10.24 -3.32
CA GLY A 50 -17.29 -10.62 -4.37
C GLY A 50 -18.45 -9.62 -4.45
N SER A 51 -19.07 -9.31 -3.32
CA SER A 51 -20.13 -8.30 -3.20
C SER A 51 -19.65 -6.91 -3.58
N PHE A 52 -18.42 -6.54 -3.24
CA PHE A 52 -17.80 -5.29 -3.66
C PHE A 52 -17.80 -5.14 -5.18
N TYR A 53 -17.27 -6.12 -5.91
CA TYR A 53 -17.22 -6.09 -7.38
C TYR A 53 -18.60 -6.18 -8.03
N GLU A 54 -19.56 -6.88 -7.43
CA GLU A 54 -20.93 -6.91 -7.93
C GLU A 54 -21.58 -5.51 -7.87
N ARG A 55 -21.37 -4.78 -6.76
CA ARG A 55 -21.86 -3.40 -6.61
C ARG A 55 -21.23 -2.47 -7.66
N LEU A 56 -19.91 -2.60 -7.92
CA LEU A 56 -19.24 -1.86 -8.98
C LEU A 56 -19.86 -2.13 -10.35
N ARG A 57 -20.11 -3.39 -10.70
CA ARG A 57 -20.76 -3.76 -11.97
C ARG A 57 -22.19 -3.19 -12.10
N LYS A 58 -22.87 -2.99 -10.98
CA LYS A 58 -24.18 -2.32 -10.92
C LYS A 58 -24.09 -0.78 -10.95
N GLY A 59 -22.88 -0.22 -11.03
CA GLY A 59 -22.65 1.21 -11.16
C GLY A 59 -22.32 1.94 -9.87
N ALA A 60 -22.17 1.24 -8.75
CA ALA A 60 -21.72 1.87 -7.51
C ALA A 60 -20.31 2.43 -7.66
N MET A 61 -20.05 3.57 -7.04
CA MET A 61 -18.79 4.31 -7.12
C MET A 61 -18.13 4.34 -5.73
N PRO A 62 -17.08 3.52 -5.51
CA PRO A 62 -16.34 3.58 -4.26
C PRO A 62 -15.44 4.82 -4.23
N VAL A 63 -15.28 5.37 -3.04
CA VAL A 63 -14.33 6.45 -2.75
C VAL A 63 -13.40 5.96 -1.66
N THR A 64 -12.10 5.96 -1.94
CA THR A 64 -11.07 5.56 -0.97
C THR A 64 -10.63 6.74 -0.12
N SER A 65 -10.33 6.48 1.14
CA SER A 65 -9.73 7.46 2.05
C SER A 65 -8.30 7.05 2.37
N GLN A 66 -7.40 8.04 2.43
CA GLN A 66 -6.04 7.78 2.93
C GLN A 66 -6.08 7.49 4.44
N ILE A 67 -5.14 6.70 4.92
CA ILE A 67 -4.92 6.49 6.35
C ILE A 67 -4.39 7.80 6.94
N ASN A 68 -4.99 8.30 8.01
CA ASN A 68 -4.59 9.55 8.64
C ASN A 68 -3.46 9.34 9.67
N PRO A 69 -2.75 10.42 10.11
CA PRO A 69 -1.63 10.29 11.05
C PRO A 69 -2.00 9.65 12.40
N ALA A 70 -3.20 9.92 12.93
CA ALA A 70 -3.62 9.34 14.21
C ALA A 70 -3.79 7.82 14.11
N MET A 71 -4.35 7.32 13.01
CA MET A 71 -4.44 5.87 12.76
C MET A 71 -3.06 5.20 12.69
N TYR A 72 -2.07 5.87 12.08
CA TYR A 72 -0.70 5.37 12.07
C TYR A 72 -0.05 5.42 13.45
N GLN A 73 -0.30 6.48 14.24
CA GLN A 73 0.14 6.53 15.64
C GLN A 73 -0.40 5.33 16.42
N ASP A 74 -1.70 5.08 16.35
CA ASP A 74 -2.37 3.96 17.03
C ASP A 74 -1.84 2.60 16.56
N PHE A 75 -1.44 2.51 15.30
CA PHE A 75 -0.89 1.29 14.71
C PHE A 75 0.56 1.01 15.12
N PHE A 76 1.42 2.04 15.20
CA PHE A 76 2.84 1.87 15.52
C PHE A 76 3.11 1.79 17.02
N GLU A 77 2.38 2.56 17.84
CA GLU A 77 2.65 2.72 19.28
C GLU A 77 2.67 1.39 20.05
N PRO A 78 1.82 0.39 19.80
CA PRO A 78 1.89 -0.90 20.49
C PRO A 78 3.23 -1.62 20.32
N TYR A 79 3.82 -1.63 19.12
CA TYR A 79 5.11 -2.29 18.88
C TYR A 79 6.25 -1.59 19.61
N VAL A 80 6.22 -0.26 19.64
CA VAL A 80 7.21 0.54 20.34
C VAL A 80 7.12 0.31 21.85
N LYS A 81 5.90 0.21 22.41
CA LYS A 81 5.66 -0.15 23.82
C LYS A 81 6.18 -1.54 24.19
N GLU A 82 6.14 -2.48 23.23
CA GLU A 82 6.75 -3.82 23.40
C GLU A 82 8.28 -3.81 23.26
N GLY A 83 8.89 -2.65 23.05
CA GLY A 83 10.35 -2.52 22.91
C GLY A 83 10.86 -2.86 21.51
N LYS A 84 10.01 -2.92 20.51
CA LYS A 84 10.36 -3.18 19.11
C LYS A 84 10.48 -1.89 18.32
N ASP A 85 11.38 -1.86 17.34
CA ASP A 85 11.42 -0.85 16.29
C ASP A 85 10.47 -1.23 15.14
N VAL A 86 10.17 -0.31 14.22
CA VAL A 86 9.19 -0.55 13.14
C VAL A 86 9.80 -0.19 11.79
N LEU A 87 9.69 -1.10 10.81
CA LEU A 87 9.86 -0.82 9.39
C LEU A 87 8.50 -0.90 8.70
N TYR A 88 7.97 0.24 8.30
CA TYR A 88 6.69 0.33 7.58
C TYR A 88 6.94 0.48 6.07
N ILE A 89 6.36 -0.42 5.29
CA ILE A 89 6.40 -0.41 3.82
C ILE A 89 5.08 0.12 3.31
N SER A 90 5.09 1.35 2.82
CA SER A 90 3.90 2.08 2.42
C SER A 90 3.50 1.79 0.97
N PHE A 91 2.21 1.86 0.71
CA PHE A 91 1.66 2.10 -0.62
C PHE A 91 2.33 3.30 -1.29
N SER A 92 2.41 3.30 -2.63
CA SER A 92 3.06 4.35 -3.40
C SER A 92 2.58 5.76 -3.05
N SER A 93 3.53 6.65 -2.76
CA SER A 93 3.28 8.08 -2.54
C SER A 93 2.77 8.79 -3.81
N GLY A 94 3.02 8.23 -4.99
CA GLY A 94 2.48 8.71 -6.27
C GLY A 94 0.97 8.47 -6.42
N LEU A 95 0.38 7.60 -5.58
CA LEU A 95 -1.03 7.20 -5.66
C LEU A 95 -1.86 7.63 -4.44
N SER A 96 -1.23 7.85 -3.29
CA SER A 96 -1.91 8.21 -2.03
C SER A 96 -1.03 9.06 -1.12
N GLY A 97 -1.64 9.97 -0.36
CA GLY A 97 -0.98 10.72 0.71
C GLY A 97 -0.67 9.90 1.98
N SER A 98 -0.99 8.60 1.99
CA SER A 98 -0.81 7.74 3.18
C SER A 98 0.65 7.60 3.62
N TYR A 99 1.60 7.65 2.68
CA TYR A 99 3.03 7.67 3.03
C TYR A 99 3.40 8.89 3.87
N GLN A 100 2.97 10.10 3.47
CA GLN A 100 3.21 11.33 4.24
C GLN A 100 2.52 11.26 5.61
N SER A 101 1.30 10.74 5.65
CA SER A 101 0.57 10.53 6.91
C SER A 101 1.28 9.55 7.84
N SER A 102 1.92 8.49 7.28
CA SER A 102 2.66 7.52 8.09
C SER A 102 3.90 8.13 8.75
N MET A 103 4.60 9.02 8.07
CA MET A 103 5.73 9.75 8.66
C MET A 103 5.27 10.64 9.81
N LEU A 104 4.17 11.39 9.63
CA LEU A 104 3.60 12.22 10.71
C LEU A 104 3.13 11.37 11.89
N GLY A 105 2.50 10.21 11.64
CA GLY A 105 2.12 9.27 12.70
C GLY A 105 3.33 8.67 13.42
N ALA A 106 4.41 8.39 12.71
CA ALA A 106 5.67 7.95 13.30
C ALA A 106 6.27 9.04 14.20
N ASP A 107 6.33 10.30 13.75
CA ASP A 107 6.82 11.43 14.55
C ASP A 107 6.01 11.57 15.84
N MET A 108 4.68 11.46 15.79
CA MET A 108 3.80 11.52 16.98
C MET A 108 4.11 10.41 18.01
N VAL A 109 4.56 9.23 17.55
CA VAL A 109 5.02 8.15 18.44
C VAL A 109 6.40 8.46 19.01
N LEU A 110 7.33 8.90 18.15
CA LEU A 110 8.73 9.18 18.53
C LEU A 110 8.86 10.36 19.50
N ASP A 111 7.93 11.32 19.46
CA ASP A 111 7.84 12.39 20.46
C ASP A 111 7.60 11.84 21.87
N LYS A 112 6.91 10.69 21.99
CA LYS A 112 6.64 10.02 23.28
C LYS A 112 7.71 8.98 23.64
N TYR A 113 8.34 8.37 22.64
CA TYR A 113 9.30 7.26 22.77
C TYR A 113 10.57 7.54 21.95
N PRO A 114 11.39 8.53 22.37
CA PRO A 114 12.53 9.00 21.58
C PRO A 114 13.66 7.96 21.39
N GLU A 115 13.66 6.90 22.20
CA GLU A 115 14.61 5.79 22.07
C GLU A 115 14.24 4.76 21.00
N ALA A 116 13.01 4.82 20.48
CA ALA A 116 12.53 3.91 19.45
C ALA A 116 12.93 4.38 18.06
N LYS A 117 12.84 3.48 17.09
CA LYS A 117 13.05 3.78 15.68
C LYS A 117 11.85 3.31 14.87
N ILE A 118 11.24 4.23 14.13
CA ILE A 118 10.18 3.93 13.17
C ILE A 118 10.64 4.46 11.81
N VAL A 119 10.78 3.56 10.84
CA VAL A 119 11.21 3.90 9.50
C VAL A 119 10.06 3.63 8.53
N CYS A 120 9.56 4.69 7.91
CA CYS A 120 8.57 4.59 6.84
C CYS A 120 9.27 4.65 5.48
N VAL A 121 9.01 3.67 4.62
CA VAL A 121 9.58 3.61 3.28
C VAL A 121 8.46 3.60 2.25
N ASP A 122 8.50 4.55 1.32
CA ASP A 122 7.66 4.55 0.14
C ASP A 122 8.09 3.40 -0.79
N SER A 123 7.23 2.41 -0.97
CA SER A 123 7.54 1.28 -1.85
C SER A 123 7.55 1.64 -3.33
N ARG A 124 6.89 2.75 -3.71
CA ARG A 124 6.57 3.09 -5.11
C ARG A 124 5.83 1.97 -5.85
N SER A 125 5.13 1.15 -5.08
CA SER A 125 4.46 -0.06 -5.54
C SER A 125 2.99 -0.05 -5.13
N ALA A 126 2.21 -0.92 -5.74
CA ALA A 126 0.79 -1.08 -5.51
C ALA A 126 0.36 -2.54 -5.66
N ALA A 127 -0.77 -2.91 -5.07
CA ALA A 127 -1.41 -4.21 -5.24
C ALA A 127 -0.43 -5.38 -5.07
N VAL A 128 -0.58 -6.42 -5.85
CA VAL A 128 0.28 -7.63 -5.78
C VAL A 128 1.78 -7.34 -5.97
N GLY A 129 2.15 -6.23 -6.64
CA GLY A 129 3.55 -5.83 -6.75
C GLY A 129 4.12 -5.38 -5.41
N GLN A 130 3.36 -4.59 -4.63
CA GLN A 130 3.73 -4.25 -3.25
C GLN A 130 3.79 -5.51 -2.39
N GLY A 131 2.82 -6.41 -2.55
CA GLY A 131 2.79 -7.68 -1.81
C GLY A 131 4.00 -8.58 -2.12
N ALA A 132 4.36 -8.72 -3.39
CA ALA A 132 5.55 -9.48 -3.79
C ALA A 132 6.84 -8.86 -3.22
N PHE A 133 6.93 -7.54 -3.21
CA PHE A 133 8.07 -6.85 -2.62
C PHE A 133 8.11 -7.04 -1.11
N LEU A 134 6.97 -6.96 -0.44
CA LEU A 134 6.87 -7.22 1.01
C LEU A 134 7.31 -8.64 1.37
N TYR A 135 6.96 -9.64 0.55
CA TYR A 135 7.42 -11.02 0.71
C TYR A 135 8.96 -11.09 0.71
N GLU A 136 9.61 -10.47 -0.26
CA GLU A 136 11.07 -10.44 -0.36
C GLU A 136 11.72 -9.68 0.82
N ILE A 137 11.10 -8.58 1.29
CA ILE A 137 11.58 -7.82 2.46
C ILE A 137 11.58 -8.71 3.71
N VAL A 138 10.49 -9.45 3.95
CA VAL A 138 10.41 -10.35 5.10
C VAL A 138 11.42 -11.50 4.97
N ARG A 139 11.62 -12.03 3.76
CA ARG A 139 12.65 -13.04 3.50
C ARG A 139 14.05 -12.52 3.87
N LYS A 140 14.36 -11.27 3.49
CA LYS A 140 15.63 -10.62 3.84
C LYS A 140 15.79 -10.39 5.35
N LYS A 141 14.70 -10.01 6.04
CA LYS A 141 14.69 -9.96 7.51
C LYS A 141 15.04 -11.33 8.11
N ARG A 142 14.41 -12.40 7.61
CA ARG A 142 14.66 -13.78 8.07
C ARG A 142 16.08 -14.28 7.77
N GLU A 143 16.76 -13.70 6.76
CA GLU A 143 18.19 -13.93 6.48
C GLU A 143 19.10 -13.22 7.50
N GLY A 144 18.56 -12.40 8.41
CA GLY A 144 19.28 -11.79 9.54
C GLY A 144 19.71 -10.34 9.32
N LEU A 145 19.17 -9.63 8.32
CA LEU A 145 19.43 -8.21 8.16
C LEU A 145 18.83 -7.44 9.35
N ASP A 146 19.58 -6.52 9.92
CA ASP A 146 19.07 -5.57 10.90
C ASP A 146 18.21 -4.48 10.22
N LEU A 147 17.54 -3.64 11.03
CA LEU A 147 16.63 -2.61 10.54
C LEU A 147 17.30 -1.67 9.53
N ASP A 148 18.55 -1.24 9.79
CA ASP A 148 19.22 -0.27 8.94
C ASP A 148 19.66 -0.90 7.62
N ALA A 149 20.28 -2.08 7.67
CA ALA A 149 20.67 -2.82 6.48
C ALA A 149 19.45 -3.20 5.62
N LEU A 150 18.34 -3.62 6.25
CA LEU A 150 17.11 -3.94 5.53
C LEU A 150 16.48 -2.69 4.91
N THR A 151 16.46 -1.57 5.63
CA THR A 151 15.95 -0.29 5.11
C THR A 151 16.72 0.15 3.86
N GLU A 152 18.05 0.08 3.90
CA GLU A 152 18.88 0.44 2.74
C GLU A 152 18.66 -0.52 1.57
N TRP A 153 18.57 -1.82 1.83
CA TRP A 153 18.24 -2.80 0.80
C TRP A 153 16.88 -2.51 0.14
N VAL A 154 15.85 -2.20 0.93
CA VAL A 154 14.52 -1.82 0.42
C VAL A 154 14.59 -0.60 -0.48
N LYS A 155 15.27 0.48 -0.05
CA LYS A 155 15.42 1.71 -0.83
C LYS A 155 16.14 1.48 -2.16
N GLN A 156 17.15 0.64 -2.18
CA GLN A 156 17.93 0.31 -3.38
C GLN A 156 17.15 -0.60 -4.34
N THR A 157 16.30 -1.49 -3.80
CA THR A 157 15.65 -2.55 -4.59
C THR A 157 14.23 -2.16 -5.07
N ARG A 158 13.54 -1.21 -4.42
CA ARG A 158 12.15 -0.86 -4.74
C ARG A 158 11.93 -0.49 -6.22
N GLY A 159 12.93 0.07 -6.91
CA GLY A 159 12.88 0.38 -8.34
C GLY A 159 12.93 -0.84 -9.26
N HIS A 160 13.21 -2.03 -8.74
CA HIS A 160 13.25 -3.28 -9.51
C HIS A 160 11.91 -4.05 -9.50
N VAL A 161 10.89 -3.53 -8.82
CA VAL A 161 9.54 -4.12 -8.83
C VAL A 161 8.75 -3.52 -9.99
N HIS A 162 8.54 -4.30 -11.03
CA HIS A 162 7.83 -3.86 -12.24
C HIS A 162 6.37 -4.30 -12.18
N HIS A 163 5.45 -3.34 -12.39
CA HIS A 163 4.01 -3.55 -12.43
C HIS A 163 3.53 -3.46 -13.86
N TRP A 164 2.88 -4.51 -14.34
CA TRP A 164 2.26 -4.53 -15.65
C TRP A 164 0.82 -5.01 -15.47
N PHE A 165 -0.14 -4.16 -15.83
CA PHE A 165 -1.54 -4.47 -15.61
C PHE A 165 -2.43 -3.86 -16.70
N MET A 166 -3.67 -4.34 -16.77
CA MET A 166 -4.71 -3.80 -17.61
C MET A 166 -5.96 -3.58 -16.78
N VAL A 167 -6.76 -2.61 -17.17
CA VAL A 167 -8.09 -2.36 -16.62
C VAL A 167 -9.14 -2.47 -17.72
N GLU A 168 -10.34 -2.87 -17.35
CA GLU A 168 -11.44 -2.97 -18.32
C GLU A 168 -11.92 -1.58 -18.75
N ASP A 169 -11.97 -0.63 -17.83
CA ASP A 169 -12.39 0.76 -18.06
C ASP A 169 -11.40 1.76 -17.46
N LEU A 170 -10.67 2.47 -18.32
CA LEU A 170 -9.75 3.55 -17.92
C LEU A 170 -10.45 4.74 -17.24
N PHE A 171 -11.74 4.96 -17.55
CA PHE A 171 -12.50 6.01 -16.87
C PHE A 171 -12.68 5.74 -15.37
N HIS A 172 -12.61 4.48 -14.95
CA HIS A 172 -12.62 4.15 -13.52
C HIS A 172 -11.40 4.76 -12.82
N LEU A 173 -10.19 4.55 -13.36
CA LEU A 173 -8.95 5.15 -12.83
C LEU A 173 -8.95 6.67 -12.91
N LYS A 174 -9.51 7.24 -14.00
CA LYS A 174 -9.66 8.70 -14.15
C LYS A 174 -10.57 9.28 -13.07
N ARG A 175 -11.71 8.64 -12.79
CA ARG A 175 -12.63 9.08 -11.73
C ARG A 175 -11.96 9.05 -10.36
N GLY A 176 -11.07 8.08 -10.13
CA GLY A 176 -10.23 8.01 -8.95
C GLY A 176 -9.10 9.06 -8.91
N GLY A 177 -8.83 9.77 -10.02
CA GLY A 177 -7.78 10.80 -10.10
C GLY A 177 -6.35 10.25 -10.21
N ARG A 178 -6.15 8.96 -10.48
CA ARG A 178 -4.82 8.32 -10.59
C ARG A 178 -4.35 8.14 -12.03
N VAL A 179 -5.18 8.51 -13.02
CA VAL A 179 -4.82 8.57 -14.45
C VAL A 179 -5.34 9.88 -15.02
N SER A 180 -4.57 10.51 -15.90
CA SER A 180 -4.96 11.79 -16.50
C SER A 180 -6.14 11.63 -17.46
N THR A 181 -6.88 12.76 -17.68
CA THR A 181 -7.98 12.80 -18.63
C THR A 181 -7.55 12.45 -20.04
N VAL A 182 -6.37 12.90 -20.46
CA VAL A 182 -5.85 12.68 -21.82
C VAL A 182 -5.55 11.20 -22.05
N GLU A 183 -4.90 10.55 -21.09
CA GLU A 183 -4.59 9.12 -21.17
C GLU A 183 -5.86 8.25 -21.21
N ALA A 184 -6.88 8.59 -20.41
CA ALA A 184 -8.14 7.88 -20.41
C ALA A 184 -8.93 8.07 -21.73
N MET A 185 -8.92 9.27 -22.32
CA MET A 185 -9.64 9.55 -23.56
C MET A 185 -9.02 8.82 -24.76
N VAL A 186 -7.71 8.77 -24.88
CA VAL A 186 -7.03 8.08 -25.99
C VAL A 186 -7.32 6.58 -25.99
N GLY A 187 -7.31 5.94 -24.83
CA GLY A 187 -7.62 4.51 -24.71
C GLY A 187 -9.08 4.18 -25.04
N SER A 188 -10.03 5.01 -24.62
CA SER A 188 -11.46 4.75 -24.80
C SER A 188 -11.98 5.07 -26.22
N ALA A 189 -11.47 6.13 -26.85
CA ALA A 189 -11.87 6.51 -28.21
C ALA A 189 -11.55 5.43 -29.26
N LEU A 190 -10.52 4.62 -29.00
CA LEU A 190 -10.06 3.55 -29.91
C LEU A 190 -10.50 2.16 -29.45
N LYS A 191 -11.26 2.01 -28.36
CA LYS A 191 -11.57 0.71 -27.72
C LYS A 191 -10.30 -0.12 -27.43
N ILE A 192 -9.16 0.55 -27.25
CA ILE A 192 -7.88 -0.09 -26.93
C ILE A 192 -7.77 -0.20 -25.42
N LYS A 193 -7.41 -1.38 -24.91
CA LYS A 193 -7.03 -1.61 -23.52
C LYS A 193 -5.51 -1.51 -23.44
N PRO A 194 -4.93 -0.37 -23.02
CA PRO A 194 -3.48 -0.24 -22.93
C PRO A 194 -2.94 -1.10 -21.81
N ILE A 195 -1.73 -1.60 -21.97
CA ILE A 195 -0.94 -2.11 -20.85
C ILE A 195 -0.45 -0.90 -20.06
N LEU A 196 -0.70 -0.92 -18.79
CA LEU A 196 -0.30 0.10 -17.83
C LEU A 196 0.89 -0.40 -16.99
N SER A 197 1.66 0.53 -16.47
CA SER A 197 2.74 0.26 -15.54
C SER A 197 2.73 1.30 -14.41
N VAL A 198 3.47 1.01 -13.34
CA VAL A 198 3.84 2.00 -12.34
C VAL A 198 5.25 2.47 -12.69
N ASP A 199 5.44 3.78 -12.79
CA ASP A 199 6.72 4.39 -13.15
C ASP A 199 7.67 4.51 -11.95
N GLU A 200 8.86 5.08 -12.17
CA GLU A 200 9.87 5.27 -11.13
C GLU A 200 9.45 6.23 -10.01
N GLU A 201 8.42 7.08 -10.26
CA GLU A 201 7.82 7.94 -9.26
C GLU A 201 6.66 7.28 -8.51
N GLY A 202 6.34 6.04 -8.86
CA GLY A 202 5.22 5.30 -8.26
C GLY A 202 3.85 5.70 -8.80
N LYS A 203 3.77 6.34 -9.97
CA LYS A 203 2.54 6.78 -10.63
C LYS A 203 2.11 5.80 -11.73
N ILE A 204 0.81 5.75 -12.01
CA ILE A 204 0.29 4.96 -13.12
C ILE A 204 0.55 5.69 -14.43
N GLY A 205 1.17 5.00 -15.38
CA GLY A 205 1.41 5.43 -16.74
C GLY A 205 1.23 4.30 -17.74
N ARG A 206 1.46 4.60 -19.05
CA ARG A 206 1.52 3.55 -20.06
C ARG A 206 2.83 2.78 -19.94
N ALA A 207 2.75 1.46 -20.06
CA ALA A 207 3.94 0.67 -20.27
C ALA A 207 4.57 1.04 -21.62
N HIS A 208 5.84 1.35 -21.62
CA HIS A 208 6.64 1.45 -22.85
C HIS A 208 7.08 0.02 -23.21
N VAL A 209 6.58 -0.48 -24.35
CA VAL A 209 6.94 -1.77 -24.93
C VAL A 209 7.92 -1.55 -26.06
#